data_b0e69e7591db68704b339c500d99fa83
#
_entry.id   b0e69e7591db68704b339c500d99fa83
#
_cell.length_a   1.000
_cell.length_b   1.000
_cell.length_c   1.000
_cell.angle_alpha   90.00
_cell.angle_beta   90.00
_cell.angle_gamma   90.00
#
_symmetry.space_group_name_H-M   'P 1'
#
loop_
_entity.id
_entity.type
_entity.pdbx_description
1 polymer ?
#
loop_
_entity_poly.entity_id
_entity_poly.type
_entity_poly.pdbx_seq_one_letter_code
_entity_poly.pdbx_strand_id
1 'polypeptide(L)'
;MSASPQGKVHTHKEILIILSGLMTGMLLAALDQTIVSAALKSIVEEFNGLEHYTWVVTAYLLTSTASTPLYGKISDLYGRRIVFQFAIVTFLLGSFLAGASTNMEQLIATRALQGLGGGGLMALTFVIIGDIVPPRERGRYQGYFGAVWGLASVAGPLLGGFFSDQDKILGITGWRWIFYINLPFGIAALVITSAV
;
A
#
# COMPACT_ATOMS: atom_id res chain seq x y z
N MET A 1 -0.35 35.58 -24.10
CA MET A 1 -0.76 35.46 -22.70
C MET A 1 -1.85 34.40 -22.64
N SER A 2 -1.48 33.16 -22.37
CA SER A 2 -2.39 32.01 -22.29
C SER A 2 -2.82 31.88 -20.82
N ALA A 3 -4.13 32.01 -20.56
CA ALA A 3 -4.70 31.83 -19.22
C ALA A 3 -4.46 30.38 -18.75
N SER A 4 -3.75 30.24 -17.66
CA SER A 4 -3.66 28.94 -16.94
C SER A 4 -5.07 28.47 -16.56
N PRO A 5 -5.43 27.19 -16.75
CA PRO A 5 -6.69 26.67 -16.25
C PRO A 5 -6.64 26.82 -14.73
N GLN A 6 -7.55 27.63 -14.18
CA GLN A 6 -7.75 27.75 -12.74
C GLN A 6 -8.06 26.38 -12.18
N GLY A 7 -7.12 25.80 -11.45
CA GLY A 7 -7.33 24.56 -10.71
C GLY A 7 -8.56 24.72 -9.80
N LYS A 8 -9.45 23.73 -9.77
CA LYS A 8 -10.60 23.71 -8.87
C LYS A 8 -10.09 24.00 -7.45
N VAL A 9 -10.58 25.08 -6.86
CA VAL A 9 -10.30 25.39 -5.44
C VAL A 9 -11.11 24.38 -4.63
N HIS A 10 -10.43 23.35 -4.13
CA HIS A 10 -11.06 22.36 -3.27
C HIS A 10 -11.45 22.99 -1.94
N THR A 11 -12.63 22.69 -1.46
CA THR A 11 -13.06 23.07 -0.12
C THR A 11 -12.22 22.32 0.93
N HIS A 12 -12.07 22.92 2.10
CA HIS A 12 -11.33 22.28 3.21
C HIS A 12 -11.85 20.84 3.53
N LYS A 13 -13.16 20.63 3.41
CA LYS A 13 -13.76 19.29 3.59
C LYS A 13 -13.33 18.30 2.50
N GLU A 14 -13.32 18.73 1.24
CA GLU A 14 -12.85 17.89 0.12
C GLU A 14 -11.38 17.50 0.29
N ILE A 15 -10.54 18.45 0.69
CA ILE A 15 -9.12 18.17 0.97
C ILE A 15 -8.98 17.13 2.08
N LEU A 16 -9.74 17.21 3.15
CA LEU A 16 -9.70 16.23 4.24
C LEU A 16 -10.15 14.82 3.80
N ILE A 17 -11.17 14.73 2.94
CA ILE A 17 -11.62 13.44 2.42
C ILE A 17 -10.56 12.85 1.47
N ILE A 18 -10.00 13.63 0.56
CA ILE A 18 -8.91 13.20 -0.32
C ILE A 18 -7.73 12.70 0.53
N LEU A 19 -7.31 13.48 1.52
CA LEU A 19 -6.22 13.11 2.43
C LEU A 19 -6.50 11.80 3.16
N SER A 20 -7.71 11.60 3.67
CA SER A 20 -8.04 10.35 4.37
C SER A 20 -7.90 9.13 3.46
N GLY A 21 -8.34 9.22 2.21
CA GLY A 21 -8.16 8.17 1.22
C GLY A 21 -6.69 7.89 0.89
N LEU A 22 -5.90 8.96 0.69
CA LEU A 22 -4.47 8.86 0.42
C LEU A 22 -3.69 8.28 1.60
N MET A 23 -3.99 8.75 2.83
CA MET A 23 -3.37 8.24 4.05
C MET A 23 -3.70 6.77 4.30
N THR A 24 -4.93 6.35 4.02
CA THR A 24 -5.32 4.94 4.11
C THR A 24 -4.57 4.09 3.09
N GLY A 25 -4.44 4.54 1.84
CA GLY A 25 -3.64 3.86 0.82
C GLY A 25 -2.15 3.78 1.18
N MET A 26 -1.58 4.85 1.73
CA MET A 26 -0.22 4.88 2.20
C MET A 26 -0.01 3.97 3.42
N LEU A 27 -0.97 3.94 4.36
CA LEU A 27 -0.94 3.06 5.53
C LEU A 27 -0.94 1.58 5.11
N LEU A 28 -1.75 1.21 4.12
CA LEU A 28 -1.73 -0.14 3.55
C LEU A 28 -0.33 -0.56 3.11
N ALA A 29 0.31 0.26 2.27
CA ALA A 29 1.63 -0.06 1.74
C ALA A 29 2.71 -0.07 2.85
N ALA A 30 2.64 0.85 3.82
CA ALA A 30 3.58 0.93 4.94
C ALA A 30 3.40 -0.24 5.92
N LEU A 31 2.13 -0.55 6.26
CA LEU A 31 1.81 -1.66 7.15
C LEU A 31 2.23 -3.01 6.55
N ASP A 32 1.95 -3.22 5.26
CA ASP A 32 2.33 -4.44 4.56
C ASP A 32 3.84 -4.72 4.62
N GLN A 33 4.67 -3.70 4.44
CA GLN A 33 6.12 -3.87 4.53
C GLN A 33 6.59 -4.30 5.93
N THR A 34 5.98 -3.75 6.97
CA THR A 34 6.40 -4.02 8.35
C THR A 34 5.80 -5.33 8.90
N ILE A 35 4.55 -5.64 8.55
CA ILE A 35 3.86 -6.84 9.01
C ILE A 35 4.44 -8.12 8.41
N VAL A 36 4.79 -8.10 7.10
CA VAL A 36 5.38 -9.26 6.40
C VAL A 36 6.73 -9.62 6.99
N SER A 37 7.55 -8.62 7.34
CA SER A 37 8.86 -8.86 7.95
C SER A 37 8.75 -9.63 9.28
N ALA A 38 7.71 -9.40 10.07
CA ALA A 38 7.48 -10.12 11.32
C ALA A 38 6.99 -11.56 11.10
N ALA A 39 6.28 -11.82 10.00
CA ALA A 39 5.73 -13.14 9.69
C ALA A 39 6.68 -14.05 8.87
N LEU A 40 7.83 -13.54 8.42
CA LEU A 40 8.74 -14.29 7.54
C LEU A 40 9.14 -15.66 8.11
N LYS A 41 9.34 -15.77 9.41
CA LYS A 41 9.71 -17.03 10.05
C LYS A 41 8.65 -18.11 9.81
N SER A 42 7.40 -17.83 10.10
CA SER A 42 6.28 -18.78 9.93
C SER A 42 6.05 -19.15 8.46
N ILE A 43 6.26 -18.22 7.54
CA ILE A 43 6.19 -18.45 6.08
C ILE A 43 7.30 -19.42 5.64
N VAL A 44 8.54 -19.20 6.12
CA VAL A 44 9.69 -20.05 5.79
C VAL A 44 9.52 -21.45 6.32
N GLU A 45 8.99 -21.59 7.55
CA GLU A 45 8.72 -22.89 8.17
C GLU A 45 7.64 -23.67 7.41
N GLU A 46 6.55 -23.02 6.96
CA GLU A 46 5.48 -23.71 6.19
C GLU A 46 5.95 -24.16 4.80
N PHE A 47 6.73 -23.34 4.11
CA PHE A 47 7.14 -23.64 2.73
C PHE A 47 8.52 -24.28 2.60
N ASN A 48 9.25 -24.50 3.71
CA ASN A 48 10.65 -24.95 3.72
C ASN A 48 11.55 -24.10 2.80
N GLY A 49 11.25 -22.79 2.73
CA GLY A 49 11.77 -21.87 1.73
C GLY A 49 12.93 -20.99 2.19
N LEU A 50 13.83 -21.51 3.04
CA LEU A 50 14.94 -20.74 3.63
C LEU A 50 15.87 -20.11 2.59
N GLU A 51 16.07 -20.77 1.44
CA GLU A 51 16.93 -20.23 0.37
C GLU A 51 16.34 -19.02 -0.35
N HIS A 52 15.02 -18.88 -0.34
CA HIS A 52 14.30 -17.88 -1.13
C HIS A 52 13.58 -16.81 -0.30
N TYR A 53 13.64 -16.88 1.05
CA TYR A 53 12.83 -16.01 1.91
C TYR A 53 13.11 -14.51 1.69
N THR A 54 14.34 -14.14 1.38
CA THR A 54 14.72 -12.75 1.11
C THR A 54 13.95 -12.19 -0.10
N TRP A 55 13.62 -13.02 -1.08
CA TRP A 55 12.89 -12.62 -2.26
C TRP A 55 11.46 -12.20 -1.98
N VAL A 56 10.83 -12.66 -0.89
CA VAL A 56 9.50 -12.24 -0.47
C VAL A 56 9.43 -10.73 -0.26
N VAL A 57 10.47 -10.16 0.35
CA VAL A 57 10.59 -8.71 0.56
C VAL A 57 11.19 -8.02 -0.65
N THR A 58 12.25 -8.58 -1.23
CA THR A 58 12.99 -7.99 -2.35
C THR A 58 12.12 -7.84 -3.59
N ALA A 59 11.31 -8.82 -3.95
CA ALA A 59 10.42 -8.77 -5.11
C ALA A 59 9.43 -7.60 -5.00
N TYR A 60 8.84 -7.42 -3.82
CA TYR A 60 7.96 -6.29 -3.54
C TYR A 60 8.70 -4.94 -3.67
N LEU A 61 9.85 -4.79 -3.03
CA LEU A 61 10.62 -3.53 -3.05
C LEU A 61 11.11 -3.20 -4.46
N LEU A 62 11.56 -4.20 -5.21
CA LEU A 62 12.05 -4.03 -6.57
C LEU A 62 10.95 -3.50 -7.49
N THR A 63 9.79 -4.17 -7.51
CA THR A 63 8.66 -3.77 -8.36
C THR A 63 8.04 -2.46 -7.91
N SER A 64 7.95 -2.21 -6.61
CA SER A 64 7.48 -0.94 -6.04
C SER A 64 8.36 0.22 -6.47
N THR A 65 9.68 0.08 -6.33
CA THR A 65 10.63 1.13 -6.73
C THR A 65 10.62 1.37 -8.24
N ALA A 66 10.60 0.30 -9.04
CA ALA A 66 10.58 0.41 -10.50
C ALA A 66 9.28 1.03 -11.03
N SER A 67 8.14 0.77 -10.40
CA SER A 67 6.84 1.29 -10.81
C SER A 67 6.58 2.73 -10.39
N THR A 68 7.21 3.22 -9.33
CA THR A 68 7.03 4.57 -8.79
C THR A 68 7.09 5.69 -9.85
N PRO A 69 8.13 5.82 -10.68
CA PRO A 69 8.20 6.87 -11.71
C PRO A 69 7.14 6.70 -12.81
N LEU A 70 6.74 5.46 -13.10
CA LEU A 70 5.72 5.16 -14.10
C LEU A 70 4.35 5.67 -13.65
N TYR A 71 3.98 5.48 -12.39
CA TYR A 71 2.71 5.97 -11.85
C TYR A 71 2.59 7.49 -11.89
N GLY A 72 3.67 8.22 -11.63
CA GLY A 72 3.69 9.67 -11.79
C GLY A 72 3.27 10.06 -13.20
N LYS A 73 3.97 9.52 -14.21
CA LYS A 73 3.73 9.83 -15.61
C LYS A 73 2.36 9.36 -16.14
N ILE A 74 1.95 8.15 -15.78
CA ILE A 74 0.64 7.59 -16.18
C ILE A 74 -0.49 8.42 -15.57
N SER A 75 -0.35 8.88 -14.34
CA SER A 75 -1.37 9.69 -13.68
C SER A 75 -1.53 11.08 -14.27
N ASP A 76 -0.49 11.63 -14.92
CA ASP A 76 -0.61 12.87 -15.69
C ASP A 76 -1.46 12.70 -16.94
N LEU A 77 -1.47 11.51 -17.55
CA LEU A 77 -2.21 11.20 -18.78
C LEU A 77 -3.66 10.78 -18.53
N TYR A 78 -3.88 9.92 -17.53
CA TYR A 78 -5.18 9.28 -17.28
C TYR A 78 -5.92 9.84 -16.07
N GLY A 79 -5.30 10.77 -15.34
CA GLY A 79 -5.87 11.38 -14.15
C GLY A 79 -5.47 10.69 -12.85
N ARG A 80 -5.23 11.50 -11.82
CA ARG A 80 -4.71 11.04 -10.50
C ARG A 80 -5.60 9.98 -9.84
N ARG A 81 -6.91 10.24 -9.82
CA ARG A 81 -7.89 9.38 -9.16
C ARG A 81 -7.93 7.96 -9.74
N ILE A 82 -8.08 7.85 -11.06
CA ILE A 82 -8.21 6.56 -11.74
C ILE A 82 -6.96 5.72 -11.51
N VAL A 83 -5.79 6.35 -11.65
CA VAL A 83 -4.51 5.64 -11.52
C VAL A 83 -4.24 5.25 -10.06
N PHE A 84 -4.67 6.07 -9.08
CA PHE A 84 -4.59 5.71 -7.66
C PHE A 84 -5.49 4.52 -7.31
N GLN A 85 -6.73 4.52 -7.81
CA GLN A 85 -7.65 3.38 -7.65
C GLN A 85 -7.10 2.11 -8.30
N PHE A 86 -6.52 2.21 -9.49
CA PHE A 86 -5.84 1.10 -10.14
C PHE A 86 -4.69 0.55 -9.28
N ALA A 87 -3.90 1.43 -8.67
CA ALA A 87 -2.83 1.02 -7.75
C ALA A 87 -3.38 0.28 -6.53
N ILE A 88 -4.50 0.76 -5.92
CA ILE A 88 -5.17 0.05 -4.81
C ILE A 88 -5.62 -1.34 -5.26
N VAL A 89 -6.32 -1.44 -6.39
CA VAL A 89 -6.83 -2.74 -6.91
C VAL A 89 -5.67 -3.70 -7.16
N THR A 90 -4.60 -3.25 -7.82
CA THR A 90 -3.41 -4.07 -8.07
C THR A 90 -2.77 -4.55 -6.77
N PHE A 91 -2.66 -3.67 -5.77
CA PHE A 91 -2.14 -4.02 -4.44
C PHE A 91 -3.01 -5.08 -3.76
N LEU A 92 -4.34 -4.91 -3.77
CA LEU A 92 -5.28 -5.84 -3.15
C LEU A 92 -5.30 -7.20 -3.83
N LEU A 93 -5.24 -7.24 -5.16
CA LEU A 93 -5.12 -8.49 -5.91
C LEU A 93 -3.83 -9.23 -5.55
N GLY A 94 -2.70 -8.53 -5.54
CA GLY A 94 -1.43 -9.10 -5.10
C GLY A 94 -1.49 -9.62 -3.67
N SER A 95 -2.10 -8.86 -2.75
CA SER A 95 -2.28 -9.25 -1.35
C SER A 95 -3.18 -10.48 -1.20
N PHE A 96 -4.33 -10.52 -1.85
CA PHE A 96 -5.22 -11.67 -1.83
C PHE A 96 -4.53 -12.93 -2.34
N LEU A 97 -3.85 -12.84 -3.48
CA LEU A 97 -3.12 -13.96 -4.07
C LEU A 97 -1.93 -14.40 -3.19
N ALA A 98 -1.25 -13.47 -2.52
CA ALA A 98 -0.18 -13.78 -1.57
C ALA A 98 -0.70 -14.61 -0.39
N GLY A 99 -1.86 -14.25 0.18
CA GLY A 99 -2.52 -15.04 1.22
C GLY A 99 -2.99 -16.42 0.74
N ALA A 100 -3.28 -16.59 -0.56
CA ALA A 100 -3.69 -17.85 -1.17
C ALA A 100 -2.51 -18.69 -1.70
N SER A 101 -1.27 -18.24 -1.61
CA SER A 101 -0.08 -18.94 -2.12
C SER A 101 0.11 -20.30 -1.44
N THR A 102 0.52 -21.28 -2.23
CA THR A 102 0.76 -22.66 -1.79
C THR A 102 2.24 -23.05 -1.76
N ASN A 103 3.10 -22.20 -2.27
CA ASN A 103 4.55 -22.37 -2.25
C ASN A 103 5.28 -21.01 -2.27
N MET A 104 6.59 -21.04 -2.02
CA MET A 104 7.42 -19.85 -1.93
C MET A 104 7.50 -19.07 -3.25
N GLU A 105 7.56 -19.74 -4.40
CA GLU A 105 7.64 -19.10 -5.71
C GLU A 105 6.38 -18.30 -6.04
N GLN A 106 5.20 -18.88 -5.76
CA GLN A 106 3.93 -18.17 -5.92
C GLN A 106 3.86 -16.96 -5.01
N LEU A 107 4.31 -17.10 -3.76
CA LEU A 107 4.34 -15.99 -2.81
C LEU A 107 5.25 -14.87 -3.35
N ILE A 108 6.44 -15.17 -3.84
CA ILE A 108 7.36 -14.18 -4.41
C ILE A 108 6.73 -13.47 -5.63
N ALA A 109 6.12 -14.23 -6.54
CA ALA A 109 5.47 -13.67 -7.72
C ALA A 109 4.30 -12.74 -7.35
N THR A 110 3.47 -13.14 -6.40
CA THR A 110 2.35 -12.33 -5.92
C THR A 110 2.81 -11.10 -5.13
N ARG A 111 3.94 -11.20 -4.41
CA ARG A 111 4.61 -10.05 -3.78
C ARG A 111 5.12 -9.05 -4.82
N ALA A 112 5.66 -9.53 -5.94
CA ALA A 112 6.04 -8.65 -7.05
C ALA A 112 4.82 -7.89 -7.62
N LEU A 113 3.69 -8.58 -7.82
CA LEU A 113 2.44 -7.95 -8.24
C LEU A 113 1.95 -6.91 -7.21
N GLN A 114 1.96 -7.26 -5.93
CA GLN A 114 1.57 -6.38 -4.84
C GLN A 114 2.47 -5.13 -4.76
N GLY A 115 3.78 -5.30 -4.98
CA GLY A 115 4.75 -4.21 -5.04
C GLY A 115 4.46 -3.22 -6.16
N LEU A 116 3.99 -3.67 -7.33
CA LEU A 116 3.54 -2.77 -8.39
C LEU A 116 2.46 -1.81 -7.87
N GLY A 117 1.44 -2.32 -7.18
CA GLY A 117 0.42 -1.48 -6.56
C GLY A 117 0.97 -0.58 -5.46
N GLY A 118 1.83 -1.12 -4.58
CA GLY A 118 2.45 -0.40 -3.47
C GLY A 118 3.26 0.82 -3.91
N GLY A 119 4.02 0.71 -5.00
CA GLY A 119 4.74 1.82 -5.61
C GLY A 119 3.82 2.95 -6.06
N GLY A 120 2.66 2.59 -6.64
CA GLY A 120 1.63 3.55 -7.01
C GLY A 120 1.00 4.26 -5.83
N LEU A 121 0.68 3.53 -4.75
CA LEU A 121 0.10 4.09 -3.53
C LEU A 121 1.03 5.14 -2.90
N MET A 122 2.33 4.84 -2.82
CA MET A 122 3.32 5.78 -2.28
C MET A 122 3.52 6.97 -3.20
N ALA A 123 3.83 6.74 -4.48
CA ALA A 123 4.14 7.80 -5.43
C ALA A 123 2.98 8.80 -5.59
N LEU A 124 1.76 8.29 -5.82
CA LEU A 124 0.61 9.13 -6.08
C LEU A 124 0.14 9.88 -4.85
N THR A 125 0.34 9.36 -3.65
CA THR A 125 0.05 10.09 -2.43
C THR A 125 0.85 11.41 -2.38
N PHE A 126 2.17 11.35 -2.65
CA PHE A 126 3.01 12.55 -2.69
C PHE A 126 2.65 13.49 -3.83
N VAL A 127 2.37 12.94 -5.01
CA VAL A 127 2.02 13.72 -6.20
C VAL A 127 0.70 14.46 -5.98
N ILE A 128 -0.35 13.76 -5.56
CA ILE A 128 -1.68 14.37 -5.37
C ILE A 128 -1.63 15.45 -4.28
N ILE A 129 -0.93 15.22 -3.18
CA ILE A 129 -0.77 16.26 -2.16
C ILE A 129 0.02 17.46 -2.71
N GLY A 130 1.04 17.20 -3.53
CA GLY A 130 1.76 18.26 -4.22
C GLY A 130 0.87 19.11 -5.14
N ASP A 131 -0.18 18.52 -5.73
CA ASP A 131 -1.11 19.21 -6.60
C ASP A 131 -2.18 20.04 -5.84
N ILE A 132 -2.67 19.51 -4.69
CA ILE A 132 -3.79 20.11 -3.96
C ILE A 132 -3.37 21.03 -2.80
N VAL A 133 -2.12 20.90 -2.31
CA VAL A 133 -1.63 21.66 -1.15
C VAL A 133 -0.62 22.72 -1.57
N PRO A 134 -0.83 24.00 -1.19
CA PRO A 134 0.15 25.06 -1.43
C PRO A 134 1.52 24.74 -0.83
N PRO A 135 2.63 25.14 -1.48
CA PRO A 135 3.99 24.83 -1.02
C PRO A 135 4.28 25.20 0.44
N ARG A 136 3.69 26.29 0.91
CA ARG A 136 3.87 26.80 2.31
C ARG A 136 3.27 25.88 3.36
N GLU A 137 2.26 25.07 3.01
CA GLU A 137 1.53 24.19 3.92
C GLU A 137 2.00 22.73 3.84
N ARG A 138 2.78 22.35 2.82
CA ARG A 138 3.23 20.97 2.59
C ARG A 138 3.97 20.37 3.77
N GLY A 139 4.74 21.18 4.51
CA GLY A 139 5.44 20.71 5.71
C GLY A 139 4.52 20.13 6.79
N ARG A 140 3.32 20.71 6.95
CA ARG A 140 2.30 20.20 7.88
C ARG A 140 1.82 18.81 7.49
N TYR A 141 1.59 18.60 6.18
CA TYR A 141 1.11 17.31 5.65
C TYR A 141 2.20 16.24 5.64
N GLN A 142 3.48 16.62 5.53
CA GLN A 142 4.60 15.67 5.71
C GLN A 142 4.62 15.08 7.12
N GLY A 143 4.16 15.80 8.13
CA GLY A 143 3.98 15.27 9.48
C GLY A 143 3.00 14.08 9.54
N TYR A 144 1.93 14.11 8.75
CA TYR A 144 0.98 12.99 8.67
C TYR A 144 1.63 11.75 8.03
N PHE A 145 2.53 11.92 7.06
CA PHE A 145 3.29 10.80 6.49
C PHE A 145 4.18 10.14 7.54
N GLY A 146 4.88 10.96 8.33
CA GLY A 146 5.67 10.46 9.44
C GLY A 146 4.83 9.71 10.48
N ALA A 147 3.62 10.21 10.78
CA ALA A 147 2.68 9.54 11.68
C ALA A 147 2.18 8.20 11.13
N VAL A 148 1.87 8.11 9.84
CA VAL A 148 1.46 6.86 9.17
C VAL A 148 2.58 5.82 9.25
N TRP A 149 3.81 6.20 8.93
CA TRP A 149 4.98 5.31 9.02
C TRP A 149 5.29 4.92 10.47
N GLY A 150 5.19 5.86 11.41
CA GLY A 150 5.35 5.58 12.83
C GLY A 150 4.31 4.58 13.33
N LEU A 151 3.05 4.74 12.95
CA LEU A 151 1.98 3.80 13.28
C LEU A 151 2.24 2.42 12.67
N ALA A 152 2.60 2.35 11.39
CA ALA A 152 2.91 1.10 10.70
C ALA A 152 4.11 0.37 11.33
N SER A 153 5.13 1.11 11.76
CA SER A 153 6.34 0.56 12.39
C SER A 153 6.06 -0.12 13.74
N VAL A 154 5.02 0.31 14.45
CA VAL A 154 4.58 -0.29 15.71
C VAL A 154 3.52 -1.35 15.48
N ALA A 155 2.47 -1.02 14.71
CA ALA A 155 1.35 -1.93 14.47
C ALA A 155 1.76 -3.14 13.64
N GLY A 156 2.68 -2.98 12.67
CA GLY A 156 3.12 -4.07 11.79
C GLY A 156 3.70 -5.25 12.56
N PRO A 157 4.76 -5.09 13.35
CA PRO A 157 5.33 -6.17 14.14
C PRO A 157 4.34 -6.79 15.14
N LEU A 158 3.49 -5.97 15.77
CA LEU A 158 2.48 -6.46 16.72
C LEU A 158 1.44 -7.35 16.03
N LEU A 159 0.88 -6.88 14.90
CA LEU A 159 -0.10 -7.65 14.14
C LEU A 159 0.55 -8.86 13.45
N GLY A 160 1.76 -8.69 12.91
CA GLY A 160 2.51 -9.77 12.27
C GLY A 160 2.85 -10.88 13.24
N GLY A 161 3.32 -10.54 14.44
CA GLY A 161 3.56 -11.49 15.52
C GLY A 161 2.28 -12.18 15.97
N PHE A 162 1.23 -11.40 16.27
CA PHE A 162 -0.06 -11.93 16.70
C PHE A 162 -0.62 -12.97 15.71
N PHE A 163 -0.65 -12.65 14.42
CA PHE A 163 -1.16 -13.58 13.41
C PHE A 163 -0.25 -14.79 13.22
N SER A 164 1.07 -14.60 13.27
CA SER A 164 2.04 -15.67 13.04
C SER A 164 2.14 -16.65 14.21
N ASP A 165 1.79 -16.22 15.43
CA ASP A 165 1.75 -17.09 16.61
C ASP A 165 0.53 -18.02 16.65
N GLN A 166 -0.46 -17.78 15.79
CA GLN A 166 -1.65 -18.62 15.69
C GLN A 166 -1.46 -19.70 14.62
N ASP A 167 -1.63 -20.96 14.98
CA ASP A 167 -1.60 -22.06 14.00
C ASP A 167 -2.67 -21.85 12.91
N LYS A 168 -3.91 -21.60 13.35
CA LYS A 168 -5.04 -21.33 12.44
C LYS A 168 -6.02 -20.34 13.04
N ILE A 169 -6.53 -19.43 12.18
CA ILE A 169 -7.64 -18.54 12.48
C ILE A 169 -8.72 -18.80 11.43
N LEU A 170 -9.93 -19.15 11.86
CA LEU A 170 -11.06 -19.50 10.97
C LEU A 170 -10.70 -20.60 9.93
N GLY A 171 -9.84 -21.56 10.30
CA GLY A 171 -9.42 -22.64 9.42
C GLY A 171 -8.27 -22.30 8.45
N ILE A 172 -7.79 -21.05 8.44
CA ILE A 172 -6.69 -20.59 7.60
C ILE A 172 -5.44 -20.38 8.47
N THR A 173 -4.26 -20.78 7.97
CA THR A 173 -2.97 -20.58 8.66
C THR A 173 -2.79 -19.12 9.06
N GLY A 174 -2.35 -18.87 10.29
CA GLY A 174 -2.36 -17.53 10.89
C GLY A 174 -1.62 -16.47 10.10
N TRP A 175 -0.40 -16.76 9.59
CA TRP A 175 0.37 -15.78 8.82
C TRP A 175 -0.33 -15.28 7.53
N ARG A 176 -1.26 -16.06 6.95
CA ARG A 176 -2.00 -15.65 5.74
C ARG A 176 -2.88 -14.43 6.00
N TRP A 177 -3.31 -14.24 7.24
CA TRP A 177 -4.13 -13.10 7.64
C TRP A 177 -3.40 -11.76 7.55
N ILE A 178 -2.05 -11.75 7.57
CA ILE A 178 -1.29 -10.51 7.33
C ILE A 178 -1.55 -9.91 5.95
N PHE A 179 -1.91 -10.76 4.98
CA PHE A 179 -2.29 -10.34 3.64
C PHE A 179 -3.79 -10.02 3.54
N TYR A 180 -4.63 -10.83 4.17
CA TYR A 180 -6.09 -10.62 4.10
C TYR A 180 -6.55 -9.39 4.88
N ILE A 181 -5.82 -8.95 5.90
CA ILE A 181 -6.13 -7.71 6.62
C ILE A 181 -6.06 -6.47 5.72
N ASN A 182 -5.31 -6.52 4.63
CA ASN A 182 -5.23 -5.43 3.66
C ASN A 182 -6.55 -5.22 2.90
N LEU A 183 -7.37 -6.26 2.74
CA LEU A 183 -8.61 -6.20 1.96
C LEU A 183 -9.63 -5.19 2.52
N PRO A 184 -10.04 -5.25 3.81
CA PRO A 184 -10.99 -4.28 4.34
C PRO A 184 -10.48 -2.84 4.28
N PHE A 185 -9.20 -2.61 4.58
CA PHE A 185 -8.61 -1.26 4.51
C PHE A 185 -8.52 -0.76 3.07
N GLY A 186 -8.16 -1.62 2.11
CA GLY A 186 -8.08 -1.23 0.72
C GLY A 186 -9.46 -0.99 0.10
N ILE A 187 -10.48 -1.77 0.47
CA ILE A 187 -11.86 -1.50 0.06
C ILE A 187 -12.32 -0.15 0.62
N ALA A 188 -12.03 0.14 1.89
CA ALA A 188 -12.33 1.44 2.48
C ALA A 188 -11.63 2.59 1.71
N ALA A 189 -10.35 2.43 1.36
CA ALA A 189 -9.63 3.41 0.54
C ALA A 189 -10.26 3.59 -0.84
N LEU A 190 -10.70 2.51 -1.50
CA LEU A 190 -11.42 2.57 -2.78
C LEU A 190 -12.74 3.33 -2.65
N VAL A 191 -13.54 3.04 -1.62
CA VAL A 191 -14.82 3.73 -1.37
C VAL A 191 -14.58 5.22 -1.15
N ILE A 192 -13.64 5.59 -0.27
CA ILE A 192 -13.32 6.99 0.02
C ILE A 192 -12.87 7.72 -1.25
N THR A 193 -11.95 7.14 -2.02
CA THR A 193 -11.44 7.74 -3.25
C THR A 193 -12.45 7.74 -4.40
N SER A 194 -13.50 6.92 -4.31
CA SER A 194 -14.61 6.91 -5.27
C SER A 194 -15.66 7.98 -4.97
N ALA A 195 -15.69 8.49 -3.74
CA ALA A 195 -16.64 9.52 -3.33
C ALA A 195 -16.18 10.95 -3.67
N VAL A 196 -14.93 11.14 -4.08
CA VAL A 196 -14.29 12.42 -4.43
C VAL A 196 -13.74 12.38 -5.84
#